data_5474067cbf9a2a70b4e4aa0986f73696
#
_entry.id   5474067cbf9a2a70b4e4aa0986f73696
#
_cell.length_a   1.000
_cell.length_b   1.000
_cell.length_c   1.000
_cell.angle_alpha   90.00
_cell.angle_beta   90.00
_cell.angle_gamma   90.00
#
_symmetry.space_group_name_H-M   'P 1'
#
loop_
_entity.id
_entity.type
_entity.pdbx_description
1 polymer ?
#
loop_
_entity_poly.entity_id
_entity_poly.type
_entity_poly.pdbx_seq_one_letter_code
_entity_poly.pdbx_strand_id
1 'polypeptide(L)'
;MSCSALHWSLYAEYKITLDIIPKRRGLLVFDFEKPNIEIAEISEDKRYGRFVVEPLERGYGTTLGNSLRRIMLSSLPGAAVSQVKIDGVLHEFSSIPGVKEDVTEIIMNIKNLAIKNSSDSNEPKIAYIEFEGEGLITGADIQADADIEILNPEQPIATLSGGADSKFYMELTITKGRGYVGAEKNKSEDLPIGVIAVDSIYTPVERVNLSVQNTRVGQITDFDKLTLDVYTNGTLDPDEAVSLAAKVLSEH
;
A
#
# COMPACT_ATOMS: atom_id res chain seq x y z
N MET A 1 12.53 -20.80 -15.56
CA MET A 1 12.64 -21.85 -14.56
C MET A 1 11.97 -21.31 -13.31
N SER A 2 10.90 -21.69 -13.15
CA SER A 2 9.80 -22.04 -12.26
C SER A 2 9.84 -21.37 -10.88
N CYS A 3 8.97 -20.37 -10.70
CA CYS A 3 8.66 -19.64 -9.45
C CYS A 3 7.81 -20.47 -8.46
N SER A 4 7.58 -21.77 -8.73
CA SER A 4 6.69 -22.64 -7.94
C SER A 4 7.36 -23.35 -6.75
N ALA A 5 8.67 -23.26 -6.60
CA ALA A 5 9.39 -23.98 -5.54
C ALA A 5 9.49 -23.24 -4.21
N LEU A 6 9.37 -21.92 -4.19
CA LEU A 6 9.44 -21.10 -2.97
C LEU A 6 8.14 -21.10 -2.14
N HIS A 7 7.00 -21.35 -2.79
CA HIS A 7 5.68 -21.36 -2.12
C HIS A 7 5.48 -22.61 -1.23
N TRP A 8 6.16 -23.73 -1.54
CA TRP A 8 6.06 -24.96 -0.75
C TRP A 8 6.98 -25.01 0.46
N SER A 9 8.04 -24.19 0.49
CA SER A 9 8.98 -24.13 1.62
C SER A 9 8.33 -23.47 2.87
N LEU A 10 7.57 -22.43 2.69
CA LEU A 10 6.87 -21.74 3.80
C LEU A 10 5.74 -22.59 4.41
N TYR A 11 5.09 -23.44 3.60
CA TYR A 11 4.06 -24.36 4.08
C TYR A 11 4.64 -25.53 4.89
N ALA A 12 5.89 -25.92 4.63
CA ALA A 12 6.58 -26.99 5.36
C ALA A 12 7.05 -26.52 6.74
N GLU A 13 7.51 -25.28 6.89
CA GLU A 13 7.92 -24.75 8.20
C GLU A 13 6.74 -24.55 9.17
N TYR A 14 5.55 -24.20 8.65
CA TYR A 14 4.35 -24.09 9.50
C TYR A 14 3.87 -25.42 10.06
N LYS A 15 4.17 -26.54 9.38
CA LYS A 15 3.82 -27.90 9.83
C LYS A 15 4.71 -28.42 10.97
N ILE A 16 5.94 -27.92 11.06
CA ILE A 16 6.92 -28.39 12.06
C ILE A 16 6.68 -27.75 13.44
N THR A 17 6.08 -26.54 13.48
CA THR A 17 5.85 -25.83 14.75
C THR A 17 4.68 -26.37 15.57
N LEU A 18 3.75 -27.11 14.94
CA LEU A 18 2.58 -27.69 15.61
C LEU A 18 2.86 -29.01 16.35
N ASP A 19 3.98 -29.69 16.04
CA ASP A 19 4.31 -30.99 16.66
C ASP A 19 5.15 -30.89 17.95
N ILE A 20 5.53 -29.68 18.41
CA ILE A 20 6.37 -29.47 19.59
C ILE A 20 5.57 -29.26 20.89
N ILE A 21 4.25 -29.22 20.82
CA ILE A 21 3.43 -29.13 22.05
C ILE A 21 3.27 -30.53 22.65
N PRO A 22 3.90 -30.84 23.80
CA PRO A 22 3.74 -32.14 24.41
C PRO A 22 2.28 -32.34 24.81
N LYS A 23 1.66 -33.45 24.34
CA LYS A 23 0.32 -33.90 24.76
C LYS A 23 0.27 -34.04 26.27
N ARG A 24 -0.01 -32.97 26.99
CA ARG A 24 -0.37 -33.06 28.42
C ARG A 24 -1.80 -33.61 28.50
N ARG A 25 -1.94 -34.79 29.13
CA ARG A 25 -3.24 -35.38 29.49
C ARG A 25 -4.03 -34.35 30.33
N GLY A 26 -5.19 -33.92 29.83
CA GLY A 26 -6.13 -33.10 30.59
C GLY A 26 -6.36 -31.66 30.11
N LEU A 27 -5.73 -31.17 29.00
CA LEU A 27 -6.20 -29.95 28.35
C LEU A 27 -7.36 -30.30 27.43
N LEU A 28 -8.47 -29.56 27.56
CA LEU A 28 -9.53 -29.53 26.56
C LEU A 28 -8.87 -29.10 25.24
N VAL A 29 -8.66 -30.06 24.34
CA VAL A 29 -8.23 -29.76 22.96
C VAL A 29 -9.49 -29.20 22.32
N PHE A 30 -9.55 -27.89 22.15
CA PHE A 30 -10.54 -27.26 21.29
C PHE A 30 -10.22 -27.71 19.87
N ASP A 31 -10.98 -28.62 19.34
CA ASP A 31 -10.87 -29.10 17.95
C ASP A 31 -11.62 -28.08 17.07
N PHE A 32 -10.89 -27.05 16.65
CA PHE A 32 -11.42 -26.06 15.71
C PHE A 32 -11.44 -26.68 14.32
N GLU A 33 -12.58 -26.59 13.63
CA GLU A 33 -12.64 -26.86 12.20
C GLU A 33 -11.61 -25.95 11.49
N LYS A 34 -10.74 -26.55 10.69
CA LYS A 34 -9.72 -25.77 9.96
C LYS A 34 -10.41 -24.99 8.85
N PRO A 35 -10.30 -23.64 8.87
CA PRO A 35 -10.87 -22.83 7.81
C PRO A 35 -10.15 -23.09 6.48
N ASN A 36 -10.91 -23.13 5.40
CA ASN A 36 -10.39 -23.07 4.05
C ASN A 36 -10.31 -21.61 3.61
N ILE A 37 -9.22 -21.24 2.95
CA ILE A 37 -9.01 -19.91 2.37
C ILE A 37 -9.06 -20.09 0.86
N GLU A 38 -10.04 -19.47 0.24
CA GLU A 38 -10.23 -19.48 -1.21
C GLU A 38 -10.05 -18.08 -1.79
N ILE A 39 -9.28 -18.00 -2.85
CA ILE A 39 -9.17 -16.80 -3.68
C ILE A 39 -10.30 -16.90 -4.71
N ALA A 40 -11.41 -16.19 -4.45
CA ALA A 40 -12.59 -16.28 -5.30
C ALA A 40 -12.41 -15.49 -6.61
N GLU A 41 -11.68 -14.38 -6.55
CA GLU A 41 -11.48 -13.50 -7.70
C GLU A 41 -10.21 -12.66 -7.51
N ILE A 42 -9.43 -12.49 -8.57
CA ILE A 42 -8.38 -11.47 -8.68
C ILE A 42 -8.55 -10.78 -10.03
N SER A 43 -8.53 -9.46 -10.06
CA SER A 43 -8.60 -8.68 -11.30
C SER A 43 -7.33 -8.85 -12.13
N GLU A 44 -7.43 -8.64 -13.45
CA GLU A 44 -6.30 -8.76 -14.39
C GLU A 44 -5.19 -7.74 -14.09
N ASP A 45 -5.56 -6.55 -13.61
CA ASP A 45 -4.66 -5.47 -13.21
C ASP A 45 -4.07 -5.66 -11.79
N LYS A 46 -4.46 -6.75 -11.09
CA LYS A 46 -4.02 -7.09 -9.75
C LYS A 46 -4.25 -5.99 -8.69
N ARG A 47 -5.24 -5.12 -8.94
CA ARG A 47 -5.62 -4.06 -7.99
C ARG A 47 -6.81 -4.42 -7.11
N TYR A 48 -7.48 -5.53 -7.44
CA TYR A 48 -8.62 -6.02 -6.67
C TYR A 48 -8.51 -7.52 -6.45
N GLY A 49 -8.86 -7.96 -5.24
CA GLY A 49 -8.96 -9.38 -4.89
C GLY A 49 -10.10 -9.65 -3.93
N ARG A 50 -10.80 -10.77 -4.14
CA ARG A 50 -11.83 -11.30 -3.26
C ARG A 50 -11.39 -12.60 -2.63
N PHE A 51 -11.39 -12.63 -1.31
CA PHE A 51 -10.96 -13.75 -0.50
C PHE A 51 -12.12 -14.24 0.33
N VAL A 52 -12.31 -15.56 0.36
CA VAL A 52 -13.35 -16.23 1.14
C VAL A 52 -12.68 -17.14 2.16
N VAL A 53 -13.10 -17.02 3.42
CA VAL A 53 -12.59 -17.83 4.53
C VAL A 53 -13.78 -18.50 5.20
N GLU A 54 -13.87 -19.82 5.08
CA GLU A 54 -14.93 -20.63 5.66
C GLU A 54 -14.47 -22.08 5.90
N PRO A 55 -15.01 -22.82 6.88
CA PRO A 55 -15.89 -22.35 7.93
C PRO A 55 -15.11 -21.68 9.05
N LEU A 56 -15.69 -20.65 9.67
CA LEU A 56 -15.17 -20.04 10.90
C LEU A 56 -16.22 -20.25 12.01
N GLU A 57 -15.79 -20.40 13.25
CA GLU A 57 -16.72 -20.43 14.35
C GLU A 57 -17.49 -19.11 14.48
N ARG A 58 -18.67 -19.16 15.05
CA ARG A 58 -19.57 -18.02 15.21
C ARG A 58 -18.88 -16.84 15.89
N GLY A 59 -18.92 -15.66 15.22
CA GLY A 59 -18.32 -14.43 15.69
C GLY A 59 -16.85 -14.22 15.25
N TYR A 60 -16.14 -15.29 14.86
CA TYR A 60 -14.76 -15.17 14.39
C TYR A 60 -14.66 -14.47 13.04
N GLY A 61 -15.65 -14.63 12.17
CA GLY A 61 -15.68 -13.91 10.89
C GLY A 61 -15.57 -12.40 11.08
N THR A 62 -16.36 -11.84 12.00
CA THR A 62 -16.33 -10.41 12.31
C THR A 62 -15.01 -9.99 12.97
N THR A 63 -14.51 -10.78 13.93
CA THR A 63 -13.27 -10.47 14.67
C THR A 63 -12.06 -10.48 13.76
N LEU A 64 -11.86 -11.57 13.00
CA LEU A 64 -10.73 -11.68 12.07
C LEU A 64 -10.83 -10.68 10.92
N GLY A 65 -12.03 -10.50 10.33
CA GLY A 65 -12.24 -9.58 9.24
C GLY A 65 -11.90 -8.14 9.62
N ASN A 66 -12.35 -7.67 10.79
CA ASN A 66 -12.01 -6.32 11.27
C ASN A 66 -10.53 -6.18 11.64
N SER A 67 -9.92 -7.20 12.25
CA SER A 67 -8.50 -7.18 12.59
C SER A 67 -7.64 -7.08 11.33
N LEU A 68 -7.88 -7.95 10.34
CA LEU A 68 -7.17 -7.92 9.06
C LEU A 68 -7.38 -6.59 8.32
N ARG A 69 -8.63 -6.10 8.26
CA ARG A 69 -8.93 -4.80 7.65
C ARG A 69 -8.12 -3.67 8.27
N ARG A 70 -8.06 -3.59 9.60
CA ARG A 70 -7.31 -2.54 10.30
C ARG A 70 -5.82 -2.63 10.02
N ILE A 71 -5.24 -3.82 10.02
CA ILE A 71 -3.82 -4.02 9.73
C ILE A 71 -3.51 -3.65 8.28
N MET A 72 -4.32 -4.10 7.32
CA MET A 72 -4.14 -3.77 5.90
C MET A 72 -4.17 -2.26 5.65
N LEU A 73 -5.05 -1.52 6.32
CA LEU A 73 -5.20 -0.07 6.13
C LEU A 73 -4.19 0.79 6.91
N SER A 74 -3.44 0.23 7.88
CA SER A 74 -2.60 1.05 8.76
C SER A 74 -1.16 0.58 8.92
N SER A 75 -0.88 -0.71 8.69
CA SER A 75 0.38 -1.29 9.16
C SER A 75 1.26 -1.86 8.05
N LEU A 76 0.74 -1.99 6.83
CA LEU A 76 1.52 -2.48 5.71
C LEU A 76 2.54 -1.42 5.26
N PRO A 77 3.76 -1.86 4.90
CA PRO A 77 4.80 -0.97 4.41
C PRO A 77 4.50 -0.50 2.98
N GLY A 78 4.98 0.68 2.65
CA GLY A 78 4.92 1.24 1.30
C GLY A 78 5.91 2.38 1.11
N ALA A 79 5.84 3.04 -0.03
CA ALA A 79 6.65 4.22 -0.36
C ALA A 79 5.75 5.38 -0.75
N ALA A 80 6.15 6.59 -0.37
CA ALA A 80 5.44 7.81 -0.72
C ALA A 80 6.39 9.01 -0.76
N VAL A 81 5.94 10.08 -1.38
CA VAL A 81 6.65 11.37 -1.36
C VAL A 81 6.49 12.00 0.02
N SER A 82 7.60 12.39 0.64
CA SER A 82 7.63 13.05 1.95
C SER A 82 7.93 14.54 1.86
N GLN A 83 8.67 14.95 0.84
CA GLN A 83 9.08 16.32 0.62
C GLN A 83 9.11 16.63 -0.87
N VAL A 84 8.82 17.87 -1.20
CA VAL A 84 8.84 18.39 -2.57
C VAL A 84 9.61 19.71 -2.58
N LYS A 85 10.42 19.90 -3.61
CA LYS A 85 11.08 21.18 -3.88
C LYS A 85 10.80 21.55 -5.33
N ILE A 86 10.21 22.73 -5.53
CA ILE A 86 9.87 23.26 -6.85
C ILE A 86 10.71 24.52 -7.05
N ASP A 87 11.32 24.65 -8.22
CA ASP A 87 12.13 25.83 -8.52
C ASP A 87 11.26 27.10 -8.52
N GLY A 88 11.77 28.15 -7.86
CA GLY A 88 11.06 29.43 -7.72
C GLY A 88 9.92 29.43 -6.68
N VAL A 89 9.66 28.33 -5.95
CA VAL A 89 8.60 28.21 -4.93
C VAL A 89 9.22 28.14 -3.54
N LEU A 90 8.68 28.94 -2.60
CA LEU A 90 9.15 28.98 -1.22
C LEU A 90 8.16 28.39 -0.21
N HIS A 91 6.89 28.32 -0.57
CA HIS A 91 5.83 27.78 0.29
C HIS A 91 4.65 27.24 -0.53
N GLU A 92 3.82 26.40 0.08
CA GLU A 92 2.73 25.66 -0.56
C GLU A 92 1.59 26.55 -1.11
N PHE A 93 1.47 27.80 -0.63
CA PHE A 93 0.41 28.74 -1.07
C PHE A 93 0.87 29.65 -2.21
N SER A 94 1.84 29.22 -3.00
CA SER A 94 2.33 29.96 -4.14
C SER A 94 1.68 29.48 -5.44
N SER A 95 1.69 30.35 -6.45
CA SER A 95 1.42 29.99 -7.85
C SER A 95 2.73 30.00 -8.64
N ILE A 96 2.83 29.16 -9.65
CA ILE A 96 4.01 29.07 -10.52
C ILE A 96 3.66 29.76 -11.84
N PRO A 97 4.43 30.77 -12.26
CA PRO A 97 4.20 31.43 -13.55
C PRO A 97 4.24 30.42 -14.70
N GLY A 98 3.19 30.42 -15.54
CA GLY A 98 3.10 29.52 -16.68
C GLY A 98 2.59 28.11 -16.35
N VAL A 99 2.25 27.81 -15.11
CA VAL A 99 1.58 26.57 -14.69
C VAL A 99 0.13 26.89 -14.32
N LYS A 100 -0.79 26.04 -14.75
CA LYS A 100 -2.22 26.22 -14.54
C LYS A 100 -2.64 25.93 -13.10
N GLU A 101 -2.07 24.88 -12.52
CA GLU A 101 -2.36 24.40 -11.18
C GLU A 101 -1.55 25.16 -10.14
N ASP A 102 -2.16 25.40 -8.97
CA ASP A 102 -1.46 25.93 -7.81
C ASP A 102 -0.56 24.85 -7.17
N VAL A 103 0.46 25.27 -6.41
CA VAL A 103 1.39 24.35 -5.72
C VAL A 103 0.63 23.36 -4.83
N THR A 104 -0.44 23.79 -4.16
CA THR A 104 -1.28 22.90 -3.35
C THR A 104 -1.93 21.81 -4.19
N GLU A 105 -2.42 22.15 -5.39
CA GLU A 105 -3.04 21.18 -6.30
C GLU A 105 -1.99 20.19 -6.85
N ILE A 106 -0.80 20.69 -7.20
CA ILE A 106 0.33 19.84 -7.60
C ILE A 106 0.69 18.84 -6.48
N ILE A 107 0.77 19.30 -5.24
CA ILE A 107 1.02 18.42 -4.08
C ILE A 107 -0.09 17.36 -3.93
N MET A 108 -1.34 17.72 -4.13
CA MET A 108 -2.46 16.77 -4.08
C MET A 108 -2.36 15.72 -5.21
N ASN A 109 -1.95 16.12 -6.40
CA ASN A 109 -1.74 15.22 -7.53
C ASN A 109 -0.58 14.24 -7.27
N ILE A 110 0.51 14.73 -6.66
CA ILE A 110 1.67 13.90 -6.28
C ILE A 110 1.30 12.84 -5.23
N LYS A 111 0.40 13.14 -4.29
CA LYS A 111 -0.06 12.17 -3.29
C LYS A 111 -0.78 10.96 -3.89
N ASN A 112 -1.34 11.12 -5.10
CA ASN A 112 -2.02 10.05 -5.81
C ASN A 112 -1.06 9.14 -6.62
N LEU A 113 0.25 9.41 -6.58
CA LEU A 113 1.24 8.57 -7.24
C LEU A 113 1.37 7.22 -6.54
N ALA A 114 1.24 6.15 -7.31
CA ALA A 114 1.50 4.79 -6.85
C ALA A 114 2.99 4.46 -7.02
N ILE A 115 3.76 4.60 -5.95
CA ILE A 115 5.22 4.49 -5.96
C ILE A 115 5.63 3.16 -5.34
N LYS A 116 6.36 2.34 -6.09
CA LYS A 116 7.01 1.13 -5.61
C LYS A 116 8.50 1.38 -5.43
N ASN A 117 9.02 1.09 -4.23
CA ASN A 117 10.45 1.21 -3.93
C ASN A 117 11.01 -0.16 -3.57
N SER A 118 11.78 -0.75 -4.48
CA SER A 118 12.37 -2.08 -4.38
C SER A 118 13.75 -2.10 -3.70
N SER A 119 14.29 -0.94 -3.30
CA SER A 119 15.59 -0.83 -2.61
C SER A 119 15.57 -1.56 -1.26
N ASP A 120 16.64 -2.17 -0.84
CA ASP A 120 16.79 -2.72 0.51
C ASP A 120 17.11 -1.64 1.55
N SER A 121 17.54 -0.43 1.12
CA SER A 121 17.85 0.70 1.99
C SER A 121 16.58 1.43 2.41
N ASN A 122 16.58 1.93 3.66
CA ASN A 122 15.56 2.87 4.16
C ASN A 122 15.93 4.34 3.92
N GLU A 123 17.04 4.61 3.24
CA GLU A 123 17.44 5.98 2.94
C GLU A 123 16.46 6.65 1.98
N PRO A 124 16.21 7.96 2.16
CA PRO A 124 15.40 8.72 1.23
C PRO A 124 16.00 8.69 -0.18
N LYS A 125 15.15 8.48 -1.18
CA LYS A 125 15.52 8.52 -2.60
C LYS A 125 15.01 9.80 -3.23
N ILE A 126 15.77 10.38 -4.14
CA ILE A 126 15.40 11.61 -4.85
C ILE A 126 15.00 11.23 -6.27
N ALA A 127 13.82 11.69 -6.68
CA ALA A 127 13.38 11.70 -8.06
C ALA A 127 13.16 13.14 -8.49
N TYR A 128 13.23 13.41 -9.78
CA TYR A 128 13.04 14.75 -10.30
C TYR A 128 12.20 14.76 -11.58
N ILE A 129 11.55 15.89 -11.80
CA ILE A 129 10.84 16.20 -13.04
C ILE A 129 11.53 17.41 -13.67
N GLU A 130 11.91 17.27 -14.93
CA GLU A 130 12.39 18.36 -15.76
C GLU A 130 11.56 18.39 -17.04
N PHE A 131 10.84 19.47 -17.25
CA PHE A 131 9.94 19.61 -18.40
C PHE A 131 10.11 21.00 -19.02
N GLU A 132 10.22 21.06 -20.37
CA GLU A 132 10.35 22.28 -21.13
C GLU A 132 9.25 22.39 -22.19
N GLY A 133 8.70 23.60 -22.36
CA GLY A 133 7.65 23.89 -23.31
C GLY A 133 6.22 23.78 -22.73
N GLU A 134 5.23 23.71 -23.61
CA GLU A 134 3.81 23.56 -23.23
C GLU A 134 3.40 22.09 -23.21
N GLY A 135 2.66 21.69 -22.20
CA GLY A 135 2.14 20.33 -22.12
C GLY A 135 1.66 19.92 -20.74
N LEU A 136 1.13 18.72 -20.69
CA LEU A 136 0.72 18.06 -19.45
C LEU A 136 1.90 17.25 -18.92
N ILE A 137 2.29 17.53 -17.70
CA ILE A 137 3.30 16.75 -16.93
C ILE A 137 2.55 15.64 -16.21
N THR A 138 3.03 14.41 -16.37
CA THR A 138 2.44 13.21 -15.81
C THR A 138 3.45 12.42 -14.98
N GLY A 139 2.99 11.34 -14.35
CA GLY A 139 3.87 10.42 -13.65
C GLY A 139 4.97 9.80 -14.52
N ALA A 140 4.76 9.73 -15.85
CA ALA A 140 5.76 9.24 -16.81
C ALA A 140 6.99 10.15 -16.94
N ASP A 141 6.85 11.44 -16.64
CA ASP A 141 7.94 12.43 -16.74
C ASP A 141 8.85 12.42 -15.50
N ILE A 142 8.54 11.62 -14.50
CA ILE A 142 9.35 11.47 -13.29
C ILE A 142 10.60 10.63 -13.60
N GLN A 143 11.76 11.23 -13.43
CA GLN A 143 13.03 10.56 -13.53
C GLN A 143 13.50 10.13 -12.15
N ALA A 144 13.65 8.83 -11.96
CA ALA A 144 14.01 8.22 -10.68
C ALA A 144 15.07 7.14 -10.85
N ASP A 145 15.68 6.72 -9.74
CA ASP A 145 16.58 5.57 -9.71
C ASP A 145 15.88 4.28 -10.16
N ALA A 146 16.65 3.30 -10.61
CA ALA A 146 16.14 1.99 -11.05
C ALA A 146 15.33 1.23 -9.98
N ASP A 147 15.50 1.58 -8.71
CA ASP A 147 14.78 0.99 -7.58
C ASP A 147 13.36 1.57 -7.38
N ILE A 148 13.06 2.68 -8.06
CA ILE A 148 11.77 3.38 -7.94
C ILE A 148 10.97 3.17 -9.21
N GLU A 149 9.77 2.65 -9.07
CA GLU A 149 8.82 2.44 -10.16
C GLU A 149 7.52 3.20 -9.88
N ILE A 150 7.03 3.93 -10.89
CA ILE A 150 5.73 4.62 -10.85
C ILE A 150 4.72 3.73 -11.60
N LEU A 151 3.72 3.22 -10.89
CA LEU A 151 2.76 2.25 -11.46
C LEU A 151 1.53 2.89 -12.11
N ASN A 152 1.37 4.21 -11.95
CA ASN A 152 0.34 5.02 -12.61
C ASN A 152 0.96 6.18 -13.39
N PRO A 153 1.71 5.90 -14.47
CA PRO A 153 2.43 6.93 -15.24
C PRO A 153 1.49 7.96 -15.89
N GLU A 154 0.23 7.63 -16.06
CA GLU A 154 -0.81 8.53 -16.60
C GLU A 154 -1.33 9.57 -15.60
N GLN A 155 -0.95 9.47 -14.31
CA GLN A 155 -1.39 10.42 -13.28
C GLN A 155 -0.95 11.84 -13.63
N PRO A 156 -1.88 12.81 -13.83
CA PRO A 156 -1.52 14.19 -14.08
C PRO A 156 -0.90 14.83 -12.84
N ILE A 157 0.14 15.63 -13.04
CA ILE A 157 0.83 16.35 -11.98
C ILE A 157 0.61 17.85 -12.13
N ALA A 158 0.96 18.41 -13.29
CA ALA A 158 0.82 19.84 -13.60
C ALA A 158 0.66 20.08 -15.10
N THR A 159 0.12 21.22 -15.50
CA THR A 159 -0.04 21.63 -16.90
C THR A 159 0.74 22.92 -17.14
N LEU A 160 1.72 22.88 -18.04
CA LEU A 160 2.44 24.06 -18.50
C LEU A 160 1.68 24.73 -19.64
N SER A 161 1.40 26.03 -19.51
CA SER A 161 0.69 26.87 -20.49
C SER A 161 1.39 28.19 -20.78
N GLY A 162 2.63 28.34 -20.36
CA GLY A 162 3.39 29.61 -20.41
C GLY A 162 4.15 29.85 -21.71
N GLY A 163 4.00 29.01 -22.74
CA GLY A 163 4.71 29.12 -24.01
C GLY A 163 5.95 28.22 -24.13
N ALA A 164 6.59 28.27 -25.30
CA ALA A 164 7.71 27.37 -25.64
C ALA A 164 8.96 27.50 -24.74
N ASP A 165 9.12 28.62 -24.05
CA ASP A 165 10.28 28.91 -23.18
C ASP A 165 9.99 28.57 -21.70
N SER A 166 8.80 27.99 -21.41
CA SER A 166 8.43 27.60 -20.04
C SER A 166 9.25 26.40 -19.59
N LYS A 167 9.79 26.49 -18.38
CA LYS A 167 10.56 25.42 -17.74
C LYS A 167 9.95 25.10 -16.39
N PHE A 168 9.85 23.80 -16.12
CA PHE A 168 9.39 23.31 -14.83
C PHE A 168 10.40 22.32 -14.29
N TYR A 169 10.88 22.58 -13.07
CA TYR A 169 11.78 21.68 -12.37
C TYR A 169 11.27 21.41 -10.95
N MET A 170 11.21 20.13 -10.61
CA MET A 170 10.75 19.69 -9.29
C MET A 170 11.57 18.49 -8.81
N GLU A 171 11.96 18.51 -7.55
CA GLU A 171 12.58 17.41 -6.84
C GLU A 171 11.57 16.79 -5.89
N LEU A 172 11.50 15.45 -5.89
CA LEU A 172 10.62 14.64 -5.06
C LEU A 172 11.47 13.77 -4.13
N THR A 173 11.32 13.91 -2.82
CA THR A 173 11.97 13.01 -1.86
C THR A 173 11.02 11.88 -1.52
N ILE A 174 11.38 10.66 -1.93
CA ILE A 174 10.59 9.43 -1.73
C ILE A 174 11.17 8.67 -0.55
N THR A 175 10.31 8.33 0.40
CA THR A 175 10.68 7.58 1.62
C THR A 175 9.82 6.34 1.77
N LYS A 176 10.33 5.38 2.53
CA LYS A 176 9.57 4.20 2.97
C LYS A 176 8.94 4.45 4.32
N GLY A 177 7.75 3.94 4.52
CA GLY A 177 7.05 4.09 5.78
C GLY A 177 5.85 3.14 5.91
N ARG A 178 5.00 3.42 6.90
CA ARG A 178 3.77 2.67 7.16
C ARG A 178 2.63 3.62 7.49
N GLY A 179 1.44 3.29 7.01
CA GLY A 179 0.25 4.06 7.31
C GLY A 179 0.29 5.48 6.78
N TYR A 180 -0.07 6.45 7.60
CA TYR A 180 -0.11 7.88 7.29
C TYR A 180 0.85 8.66 8.19
N VAL A 181 1.62 9.54 7.58
CA VAL A 181 2.53 10.46 8.28
C VAL A 181 2.22 11.88 7.83
N GLY A 182 1.79 12.72 8.76
CA GLY A 182 1.47 14.14 8.45
C GLY A 182 2.72 14.96 8.13
N ALA A 183 2.55 16.02 7.36
CA ALA A 183 3.62 16.93 6.93
C ALA A 183 4.44 17.50 8.11
N GLU A 184 3.81 17.73 9.27
CA GLU A 184 4.51 18.18 10.48
C GLU A 184 5.60 17.23 10.97
N LYS A 185 5.42 15.91 10.78
CA LYS A 185 6.40 14.89 11.12
C LYS A 185 7.49 14.74 10.04
N ASN A 186 7.15 15.05 8.79
CA ASN A 186 8.10 15.06 7.68
C ASN A 186 8.95 16.37 7.67
N LYS A 187 8.52 17.37 8.44
CA LYS A 187 9.25 18.63 8.61
C LYS A 187 10.34 18.44 9.66
N SER A 188 11.60 18.45 9.24
CA SER A 188 12.75 18.55 10.14
C SER A 188 13.17 20.01 10.33
N GLU A 189 13.85 20.33 11.44
CA GLU A 189 14.35 21.67 11.72
C GLU A 189 15.46 22.09 10.74
N ASP A 190 16.12 21.12 10.11
CA ASP A 190 17.24 21.31 9.17
C ASP A 190 16.81 21.37 7.70
N LEU A 191 15.50 21.48 7.39
CA LEU A 191 15.04 21.53 6.00
C LEU A 191 15.59 22.79 5.28
N PRO A 192 16.17 22.62 4.07
CA PRO A 192 16.58 23.73 3.26
C PRO A 192 15.40 24.65 2.89
N ILE A 193 15.68 25.92 2.70
CA ILE A 193 14.67 26.89 2.25
C ILE A 193 14.11 26.46 0.89
N GLY A 194 12.78 26.48 0.74
CA GLY A 194 12.10 26.08 -0.49
C GLY A 194 11.73 24.59 -0.56
N VAL A 195 12.12 23.79 0.43
CA VAL A 195 11.62 22.41 0.56
C VAL A 195 10.31 22.42 1.34
N ILE A 196 9.27 21.87 0.73
CA ILE A 196 7.92 21.75 1.28
C ILE A 196 7.72 20.33 1.78
N ALA A 197 7.47 20.17 3.08
CA ALA A 197 7.08 18.88 3.65
C ALA A 197 5.64 18.53 3.27
N VAL A 198 5.43 17.31 2.84
CA VAL A 198 4.12 16.80 2.39
C VAL A 198 3.68 15.65 3.29
N ASP A 199 2.37 15.55 3.53
CA ASP A 199 1.82 14.38 4.19
C ASP A 199 1.90 13.16 3.26
N SER A 200 2.40 12.06 3.82
CA SER A 200 2.71 10.84 3.09
C SER A 200 1.72 9.74 3.44
N ILE A 201 1.11 9.14 2.41
CA ILE A 201 0.24 7.97 2.51
C ILE A 201 1.05 6.77 2.03
N TYR A 202 1.58 5.99 2.96
CA TYR A 202 2.42 4.83 2.63
C TYR A 202 1.61 3.56 2.36
N THR A 203 0.34 3.54 2.78
CA THR A 203 -0.49 2.34 2.71
C THR A 203 -0.75 1.93 1.26
N PRO A 204 -0.38 0.71 0.83
CA PRO A 204 -0.64 0.20 -0.51
C PRO A 204 -2.12 -0.18 -0.71
N VAL A 205 -2.86 -0.37 0.37
CA VAL A 205 -4.28 -0.76 0.35
C VAL A 205 -5.16 0.47 0.50
N GLU A 206 -5.98 0.72 -0.50
CA GLU A 206 -6.89 1.87 -0.56
C GLU A 206 -8.20 1.61 0.18
N ARG A 207 -8.75 0.39 -0.01
CA ARG A 207 -10.05 0.04 0.54
C ARG A 207 -10.15 -1.45 0.85
N VAL A 208 -10.78 -1.77 1.96
CA VAL A 208 -11.13 -3.13 2.34
C VAL A 208 -12.59 -3.18 2.75
N ASN A 209 -13.39 -3.98 2.06
CA ASN A 209 -14.74 -4.30 2.47
C ASN A 209 -14.76 -5.69 3.07
N LEU A 210 -15.60 -5.90 4.07
CA LEU A 210 -15.82 -7.21 4.66
C LEU A 210 -17.32 -7.51 4.71
N SER A 211 -17.67 -8.76 4.48
CA SER A 211 -19.01 -9.27 4.76
C SER A 211 -18.91 -10.62 5.46
N VAL A 212 -19.79 -10.83 6.43
CA VAL A 212 -19.88 -12.08 7.18
C VAL A 212 -21.26 -12.64 6.98
N GLN A 213 -21.33 -13.90 6.56
CA GLN A 213 -22.55 -14.63 6.31
C GLN A 213 -22.51 -15.95 7.08
N ASN A 214 -23.68 -16.48 7.43
CA ASN A 214 -23.75 -17.82 8.02
C ASN A 214 -23.47 -18.87 6.94
N THR A 215 -22.69 -19.89 7.28
CA THR A 215 -22.45 -21.06 6.43
C THR A 215 -22.78 -22.34 7.18
N ARG A 216 -22.94 -23.43 6.44
CA ARG A 216 -23.33 -24.74 6.98
C ARG A 216 -22.20 -25.75 6.83
N VAL A 217 -21.87 -26.42 7.92
CA VAL A 217 -20.98 -27.57 7.92
C VAL A 217 -21.72 -28.79 8.42
N GLY A 218 -21.97 -29.76 7.54
CA GLY A 218 -22.77 -30.92 7.87
C GLY A 218 -24.21 -30.56 8.26
N GLN A 219 -24.59 -30.81 9.50
CA GLN A 219 -25.91 -30.46 10.05
C GLN A 219 -25.90 -29.15 10.88
N ILE A 220 -24.74 -28.59 11.14
CA ILE A 220 -24.57 -27.38 11.95
C ILE A 220 -24.57 -26.16 11.02
N THR A 221 -25.42 -25.19 11.33
CA THR A 221 -25.60 -23.95 10.50
C THR A 221 -25.02 -22.68 11.14
N ASP A 222 -24.27 -22.83 12.23
CA ASP A 222 -23.79 -21.73 13.07
C ASP A 222 -22.35 -21.31 12.77
N PHE A 223 -21.84 -21.65 11.60
CA PHE A 223 -20.50 -21.21 11.18
C PHE A 223 -20.57 -19.91 10.38
N ASP A 224 -19.51 -19.11 10.49
CA ASP A 224 -19.32 -17.88 9.73
C ASP A 224 -18.57 -18.17 8.42
N LYS A 225 -18.97 -17.47 7.36
CA LYS A 225 -18.25 -17.30 6.11
C LYS A 225 -17.81 -15.84 6.02
N LEU A 226 -16.53 -15.59 6.05
CA LEU A 226 -15.94 -14.26 5.88
C LEU A 226 -15.59 -14.06 4.42
N THR A 227 -16.06 -12.96 3.83
CA THR A 227 -15.63 -12.48 2.51
C THR A 227 -14.91 -11.16 2.69
N LEU A 228 -13.72 -11.05 2.12
CA LEU A 228 -12.90 -9.83 2.10
C LEU A 228 -12.72 -9.37 0.66
N ASP A 229 -13.11 -8.14 0.36
CA ASP A 229 -12.81 -7.45 -0.89
C ASP A 229 -11.69 -6.44 -0.62
N VAL A 230 -10.55 -6.64 -1.24
CA VAL A 230 -9.34 -5.83 -1.04
C VAL A 230 -9.02 -5.07 -2.31
N TYR A 231 -8.83 -3.76 -2.19
CA TYR A 231 -8.45 -2.87 -3.29
C TYR A 231 -7.09 -2.27 -2.97
N THR A 232 -6.16 -2.38 -3.91
CA THR A 232 -4.79 -1.86 -3.78
C THR A 232 -4.49 -0.84 -4.87
N ASN A 233 -3.48 -0.02 -4.66
CA ASN A 233 -2.98 0.93 -5.66
C ASN A 233 -2.06 0.27 -6.72
N GLY A 234 -1.86 -1.07 -6.65
CA GLY A 234 -1.01 -1.83 -7.55
C GLY A 234 0.44 -2.01 -7.09
N THR A 235 0.88 -1.31 -6.03
CA THR A 235 2.24 -1.47 -5.49
C THR A 235 2.43 -2.80 -4.75
N LEU A 236 1.33 -3.39 -4.29
CA LEU A 236 1.26 -4.68 -3.61
C LEU A 236 0.06 -5.47 -4.14
N ASP A 237 0.27 -6.73 -4.48
CA ASP A 237 -0.82 -7.61 -4.92
C ASP A 237 -1.79 -7.88 -3.75
N PRO A 238 -3.11 -8.01 -3.99
CA PRO A 238 -4.11 -8.20 -2.93
C PRO A 238 -3.89 -9.44 -2.06
N ASP A 239 -3.43 -10.54 -2.64
CA ASP A 239 -3.11 -11.79 -1.93
C ASP A 239 -1.89 -11.62 -1.02
N GLU A 240 -0.89 -10.89 -1.48
CA GLU A 240 0.27 -10.54 -0.67
C GLU A 240 -0.12 -9.60 0.49
N ALA A 241 -0.99 -8.62 0.24
CA ALA A 241 -1.51 -7.72 1.28
C ALA A 241 -2.22 -8.47 2.40
N VAL A 242 -3.10 -9.44 2.05
CA VAL A 242 -3.80 -10.27 3.03
C VAL A 242 -2.82 -11.17 3.78
N SER A 243 -1.85 -11.77 3.09
CA SER A 243 -0.84 -12.64 3.70
C SER A 243 0.05 -11.89 4.70
N LEU A 244 0.52 -10.69 4.33
CA LEU A 244 1.31 -9.85 5.22
C LEU A 244 0.49 -9.37 6.43
N ALA A 245 -0.78 -9.01 6.23
CA ALA A 245 -1.67 -8.64 7.33
C ALA A 245 -1.91 -9.79 8.31
N ALA A 246 -2.11 -11.00 7.79
CA ALA A 246 -2.25 -12.20 8.60
C ALA A 246 -0.96 -12.52 9.38
N LYS A 247 0.20 -12.34 8.76
CA LYS A 247 1.51 -12.49 9.42
C LYS A 247 1.67 -11.51 10.58
N VAL A 248 1.39 -10.22 10.34
CA VAL A 248 1.44 -9.19 11.40
C VAL A 248 0.49 -9.54 12.55
N LEU A 249 -0.74 -10.02 12.24
CA LEU A 249 -1.71 -10.43 13.26
C LEU A 249 -1.22 -11.63 14.09
N SER A 250 -0.50 -12.55 13.47
CA SER A 250 0.00 -13.75 14.13
C SER A 250 1.25 -13.49 15.00
N GLU A 251 2.01 -12.44 14.70
CA GLU A 251 3.22 -12.04 15.43
C GLU A 251 2.90 -11.19 16.69
N HIS A 252 1.69 -10.63 16.78
CA HIS A 252 1.18 -9.83 17.91
C HIS A 252 0.16 -10.60 18.74
#